data_4224dc614bb2a92c325f1616b945827b
#
_entry.id   4224dc614bb2a92c325f1616b945827b
#
_cell.length_a   1.000
_cell.length_b   1.000
_cell.length_c   1.000
_cell.angle_alpha   90.00
_cell.angle_beta   90.00
_cell.angle_gamma   90.00
#
_symmetry.space_group_name_H-M   'P 1'
#
loop_
_entity.id
_entity.type
_entity.pdbx_description
1 polymer ?
#
loop_
_entity_poly.entity_id
_entity_poly.type
_entity_poly.pdbx_seq_one_letter_code
_entity_poly.pdbx_strand_id
1 'polypeptide(L)' 'MTDSIDRDQDAINEDTISTLAREMHYPLPVVKRVYEAEFARLKADARVTDYLVLFAARRTRDALLASRP' A
#
# COMPACT_ATOMS: atom_id res chain seq x y z
N MET A 1 -22.89 4.60 -6.61
CA MET A 1 -22.13 3.79 -7.56
C MET A 1 -20.63 3.94 -7.39
N THR A 2 -20.15 5.15 -7.25
CA THR A 2 -18.74 5.38 -6.96
C THR A 2 -18.31 4.77 -5.62
N ASP A 3 -19.24 4.63 -4.71
CA ASP A 3 -18.96 4.07 -3.37
C ASP A 3 -18.46 2.64 -3.40
N SER A 4 -19.00 1.83 -4.35
CA SER A 4 -18.57 0.42 -4.43
C SER A 4 -17.11 0.32 -4.87
N ILE A 5 -16.68 1.21 -5.79
CA ILE A 5 -15.30 1.21 -6.26
C ILE A 5 -14.35 1.60 -5.14
N ASP A 6 -14.73 2.60 -4.34
CA ASP A 6 -13.91 3.05 -3.21
C ASP A 6 -13.80 1.96 -2.14
N ARG A 7 -14.89 1.25 -1.87
CA ARG A 7 -14.89 0.15 -0.91
C ARG A 7 -14.00 -0.99 -1.37
N ASP A 8 -14.08 -1.34 -2.65
CA ASP A 8 -13.25 -2.40 -3.21
C ASP A 8 -11.77 -2.02 -3.12
N GLN A 9 -11.45 -0.76 -3.41
CA GLN A 9 -10.08 -0.28 -3.31
C GLN A 9 -9.59 -0.31 -1.86
N ASP A 10 -10.42 0.09 -0.91
CA ASP A 10 -10.05 0.07 0.50
C ASP A 10 -9.85 -1.36 0.99
N ALA A 11 -10.70 -2.30 0.58
CA ALA A 11 -10.57 -3.69 0.95
C ALA A 11 -9.28 -4.29 0.39
N ILE A 12 -8.96 -3.98 -0.86
CA ILE A 12 -7.72 -4.44 -1.50
C ILE A 12 -6.51 -3.88 -0.77
N ASN A 13 -6.55 -2.60 -0.42
CA ASN A 13 -5.45 -1.96 0.28
C ASN A 13 -5.25 -2.56 1.67
N GLU A 14 -6.32 -2.82 2.41
CA GLU A 14 -6.23 -3.43 3.74
C GLU A 14 -5.65 -4.83 3.66
N ASP A 15 -6.08 -5.61 2.68
CA ASP A 15 -5.59 -6.96 2.47
C ASP A 15 -4.11 -6.93 2.13
N THR A 16 -3.70 -6.02 1.26
CA THR A 16 -2.30 -5.86 0.89
C THR A 16 -1.46 -5.47 2.08
N ILE A 17 -1.94 -4.53 2.90
CA ILE A 17 -1.23 -4.09 4.11
C ILE A 17 -1.06 -5.26 5.08
N SER A 18 -2.12 -6.03 5.29
CA SER A 18 -2.06 -7.20 6.18
C SER A 18 -1.06 -8.24 5.70
N THR A 19 -1.06 -8.49 4.40
CA THR A 19 -0.13 -9.44 3.80
C THR A 19 1.32 -8.98 3.96
N LEU A 20 1.59 -7.71 3.69
CA LEU A 20 2.93 -7.15 3.85
C LEU A 20 3.39 -7.21 5.30
N ALA A 21 2.52 -6.88 6.25
CA ALA A 21 2.86 -6.91 7.65
C ALA A 21 3.28 -8.32 8.07
N ARG A 22 2.53 -9.32 7.60
CA ARG A 22 2.80 -10.72 7.91
C ARG A 22 4.10 -11.18 7.27
N GLU A 23 4.29 -10.89 5.99
CA GLU A 23 5.47 -11.33 5.24
C GLU A 23 6.75 -10.69 5.76
N MET A 24 6.68 -9.44 6.13
CA MET A 24 7.86 -8.69 6.55
C MET A 24 8.08 -8.69 8.06
N HIS A 25 7.14 -9.24 8.81
CA HIS A 25 7.21 -9.29 10.29
C HIS A 25 7.28 -7.88 10.89
N TYR A 26 6.51 -6.96 10.32
CA TYR A 26 6.37 -5.61 10.85
C TYR A 26 4.99 -5.44 11.50
N PRO A 27 4.88 -4.57 12.51
CA PRO A 27 3.57 -4.24 13.08
C PRO A 27 2.65 -3.64 12.02
N LEU A 28 1.38 -4.04 12.05
CA LEU A 28 0.39 -3.57 11.08
C LEU A 28 0.32 -2.05 10.98
N PRO A 29 0.28 -1.30 12.11
CA PRO A 29 0.20 0.16 12.03
C PRO A 29 1.36 0.80 11.30
N VAL A 30 2.56 0.23 11.41
CA VAL A 30 3.74 0.73 10.72
C VAL A 30 3.60 0.54 9.21
N VAL A 31 3.22 -0.67 8.80
CA VAL A 31 3.03 -0.99 7.38
C VAL A 31 1.93 -0.13 6.79
N LYS A 32 0.83 0.03 7.52
CA LYS A 32 -0.30 0.84 7.08
C LYS A 32 0.12 2.27 6.79
N ARG A 33 0.88 2.87 7.69
CA ARG A 33 1.36 4.25 7.53
C ARG A 33 2.20 4.42 6.28
N VAL A 34 3.16 3.52 6.09
CA VAL A 34 4.07 3.59 4.95
C VAL A 34 3.30 3.34 3.65
N TYR A 35 2.44 2.31 3.65
CA TYR A 35 1.66 1.97 2.47
C TYR A 35 0.75 3.14 2.04
N GLU A 36 0.04 3.73 2.98
CA GLU A 36 -0.86 4.83 2.67
C GLU A 36 -0.13 6.03 2.10
N ALA A 37 1.06 6.32 2.62
CA ALA A 37 1.88 7.41 2.11
C ALA A 37 2.34 7.13 0.67
N GLU A 38 2.80 5.92 0.40
CA GLU A 38 3.24 5.54 -0.95
C GLU A 38 2.07 5.50 -1.92
N PHE A 39 0.93 4.99 -1.47
CA PHE A 39 -0.28 4.94 -2.29
C PHE A 39 -0.72 6.34 -2.71
N ALA A 40 -0.72 7.28 -1.76
CA ALA A 40 -1.11 8.66 -2.04
C ALA A 40 -0.18 9.32 -3.06
N ARG A 41 1.13 9.07 -2.94
CA ARG A 41 2.10 9.60 -3.90
C ARG A 41 1.85 9.06 -5.30
N LEU A 42 1.64 7.75 -5.40
CA LEU A 42 1.42 7.10 -6.68
C LEU A 42 0.10 7.54 -7.30
N LYS A 43 -0.92 7.72 -6.46
CA LYS A 43 -2.22 8.16 -6.93
C LYS A 43 -2.16 9.56 -7.54
N ALA A 44 -1.27 10.39 -7.04
CA ALA A 44 -1.08 11.74 -7.57
C ALA A 44 -0.35 11.73 -8.92
N ASP A 45 0.35 10.66 -9.26
CA ASP A 45 1.05 10.53 -10.53
C ASP A 45 0.10 9.92 -11.57
N ALA A 46 -0.31 10.72 -12.54
CA ALA A 46 -1.28 10.33 -13.57
C ALA A 46 -0.79 9.18 -14.45
N ARG A 47 0.50 8.88 -14.44
CA ARG A 47 1.06 7.80 -15.25
C ARG A 47 0.92 6.43 -14.61
N VAL A 48 0.55 6.38 -13.34
CA VAL A 48 0.45 5.12 -12.60
C VAL A 48 -1.01 4.93 -12.19
N THR A 49 -1.82 4.37 -13.09
CA THR A 49 -3.25 4.19 -12.82
C THR A 49 -3.66 2.72 -12.69
N ASP A 50 -3.07 1.84 -13.53
CA ASP A 50 -3.54 0.46 -13.63
C ASP A 50 -2.95 -0.48 -12.58
N TYR A 51 -1.74 -0.21 -12.13
CA TYR A 51 -1.04 -1.09 -11.21
C TYR A 51 -0.70 -0.41 -9.89
N LEU A 52 -1.62 0.43 -9.44
CA LEU A 52 -1.39 1.28 -8.28
C LEU A 52 -1.08 0.48 -7.01
N VAL A 53 -1.88 -0.56 -6.75
CA VAL A 53 -1.68 -1.42 -5.58
C VAL A 53 -0.35 -2.15 -5.66
N LEU A 54 -0.02 -2.67 -6.83
CA LEU A 54 1.22 -3.39 -7.03
C LEU A 54 2.45 -2.50 -6.77
N PHE A 55 2.44 -1.30 -7.31
CA PHE A 55 3.53 -0.35 -7.10
C PHE A 55 3.60 0.12 -5.64
N ALA A 56 2.44 0.37 -5.03
CA ALA A 56 2.40 0.79 -3.64
C ALA A 56 2.96 -0.30 -2.72
N ALA A 57 2.60 -1.55 -2.97
CA ALA A 57 3.12 -2.68 -2.19
C ALA A 57 4.63 -2.80 -2.34
N ARG A 58 5.13 -2.67 -3.57
CA ARG A 58 6.57 -2.77 -3.83
C ARG A 58 7.33 -1.66 -3.15
N ARG A 59 6.85 -0.42 -3.27
CA ARG A 59 7.51 0.73 -2.64
C ARG A 59 7.47 0.64 -1.12
N THR A 60 6.37 0.15 -0.58
CA THR A 60 6.26 -0.06 0.86
C THR A 60 7.28 -1.07 1.34
N ARG A 61 7.40 -2.19 0.64
CA ARG A 61 8.40 -3.21 0.97
C ARG A 61 9.82 -2.64 0.94
N ASP A 62 10.14 -1.91 -0.12
CA ASP A 62 11.46 -1.31 -0.28
C ASP A 62 11.75 -0.32 0.84
N ALA A 63 10.77 0.52 1.19
CA ALA A 63 10.93 1.52 2.25
C ALA A 63 11.15 0.85 3.61
N LEU A 64 10.40 -0.21 3.90
CA LEU A 64 10.54 -0.93 5.16
C LEU A 64 11.88 -1.67 5.24
N LEU A 65 12.33 -2.26 4.14
CA LEU A 65 13.63 -2.90 4.10
C LEU A 65 14.76 -1.91 4.31
N ALA A 66 14.64 -0.72 3.73
CA ALA A 66 15.63 0.34 3.90
C ALA A 66 15.68 0.87 5.34
N SER A 67 14.58 0.72 6.08
CA SER A 67 14.50 1.19 7.47
C SER A 67 15.05 0.19 8.47
N ARG A 68 15.35 -1.02 8.06
CA ARG A 68 15.89 -2.03 8.98
C ARG A 68 17.28 -1.65 9.42
N PRO A 69 17.56 -1.81 10.73
CA PRO A 69 18.90 -1.55 11.25
C PRO A 69 19.92 -2.58 10.76
#